data_41de5810bdea98fcd614490314fbd87f
#
_entry.id   41de5810bdea98fcd614490314fbd87f
#
_cell.length_a   1.000
_cell.length_b   1.000
_cell.length_c   1.000
_cell.angle_alpha   90.00
_cell.angle_beta   90.00
_cell.angle_gamma   90.00
#
_symmetry.space_group_name_H-M   'P 1'
#
loop_
_entity.id
_entity.type
_entity.pdbx_description
1 polymer ?
#
loop_
_entity_poly.entity_id
_entity_poly.type
_entity_poly.pdbx_seq_one_letter_code
_entity_poly.pdbx_strand_id
1 'polypeptide(L)'
;MSKKKIKGSYYKRYNKKEQLWIPHRYILYSYWFEFIKIAHKEKKKIDWKFYRLWGGKKILDVSFRTWYKHNWKKCLAVKSEYDEGKFPMSSKQVKPEGIRCYIQTYKNKHKDNYELFEMLVKKGLVDKDNIRVGETVNRYKRNAEKILDNVCKGIFP
;
A
#
# COMPACT_ATOMS: atom_id res chain seq x y z
N MET A 1 0.91 2.75 -37.40
CA MET A 1 1.53 1.88 -36.36
C MET A 1 0.72 2.02 -35.10
N SER A 2 -0.02 0.99 -34.72
CA SER A 2 -0.67 0.98 -33.41
C SER A 2 0.43 0.91 -32.35
N LYS A 3 0.61 1.98 -31.58
CA LYS A 3 1.48 1.94 -30.39
C LYS A 3 0.90 0.89 -29.47
N LYS A 4 1.57 -0.26 -29.34
CA LYS A 4 1.24 -1.22 -28.29
C LYS A 4 1.19 -0.45 -26.99
N LYS A 5 -0.01 -0.26 -26.45
CA LYS A 5 -0.19 0.31 -25.10
C LYS A 5 0.50 -0.65 -24.14
N ILE A 6 1.67 -0.30 -23.69
CA ILE A 6 2.38 -1.07 -22.68
C ILE A 6 1.56 -0.96 -21.38
N LYS A 7 1.32 -2.10 -20.73
CA LYS A 7 0.53 -2.22 -19.50
C LYS A 7 0.91 -1.23 -18.38
N GLY A 8 2.09 -0.63 -18.45
CA GLY A 8 2.55 0.40 -17.52
C GLY A 8 1.92 1.79 -17.69
N SER A 9 1.44 2.15 -18.88
CA SER A 9 0.90 3.50 -19.15
C SER A 9 -0.43 3.78 -18.45
N TYR A 10 -1.19 2.75 -18.08
CA TYR A 10 -2.43 2.89 -17.30
C TYR A 10 -2.22 3.38 -15.87
N TYR A 11 -1.03 3.25 -15.33
CA TYR A 11 -0.73 3.49 -13.94
C TYR A 11 0.08 4.75 -13.69
N LYS A 12 0.34 5.54 -14.75
CA LYS A 12 1.12 6.76 -14.66
C LYS A 12 0.44 7.90 -15.41
N ARG A 13 0.48 9.08 -14.81
CA ARG A 13 0.09 10.33 -15.46
C ARG A 13 1.30 11.21 -15.70
N TYR A 14 1.29 11.96 -16.79
CA TYR A 14 2.34 12.91 -17.10
C TYR A 14 2.06 14.28 -16.47
N ASN A 15 3.02 14.79 -15.75
CA ASN A 15 2.99 16.15 -15.22
C ASN A 15 3.77 17.08 -16.17
N LYS A 16 3.04 17.90 -16.93
CA LYS A 16 3.63 18.80 -17.93
C LYS A 16 4.55 19.86 -17.32
N LYS A 17 4.20 20.39 -16.16
CA LYS A 17 4.99 21.42 -15.47
C LYS A 17 6.35 20.91 -15.04
N GLU A 18 6.41 19.73 -14.49
CA GLU A 18 7.62 19.11 -13.96
C GLU A 18 8.31 18.19 -14.98
N GLN A 19 7.66 17.90 -16.12
CA GLN A 19 8.14 16.97 -17.14
C GLN A 19 8.48 15.60 -16.58
N LEU A 20 7.63 15.11 -15.67
CA LEU A 20 7.79 13.83 -14.97
C LEU A 20 6.51 12.99 -15.06
N TRP A 21 6.70 11.69 -15.04
CA TRP A 21 5.61 10.73 -14.91
C TRP A 21 5.38 10.41 -13.44
N ILE A 22 4.12 10.37 -13.02
CA ILE A 22 3.71 10.10 -11.65
C ILE A 22 2.87 8.82 -11.62
N PRO A 23 3.18 7.84 -10.77
CA PRO A 23 2.33 6.65 -10.63
C PRO A 23 0.91 7.01 -10.19
N HIS A 24 -0.10 6.45 -10.85
CA HIS A 24 -1.51 6.56 -10.46
C HIS A 24 -1.85 5.63 -9.29
N ARG A 25 -1.00 5.59 -8.27
CA ARG A 25 -1.12 4.65 -7.17
C ARG A 25 -1.01 5.32 -5.81
N TYR A 26 -1.48 6.57 -5.74
CA TYR A 26 -1.47 7.35 -4.51
C TYR A 26 -2.02 6.58 -3.31
N ILE A 27 -3.19 5.96 -3.47
CA ILE A 27 -3.83 5.17 -2.40
C ILE A 27 -2.96 3.98 -1.99
N LEU A 28 -2.38 3.25 -2.93
CA LEU A 28 -1.52 2.11 -2.63
C LEU A 28 -0.24 2.53 -1.89
N TYR A 29 0.38 3.62 -2.30
CA TYR A 29 1.54 4.16 -1.57
C TYR A 29 1.16 4.65 -0.18
N SER A 30 -0.05 5.19 0.01
CA SER A 30 -0.55 5.56 1.33
C SER A 30 -0.71 4.33 2.24
N TYR A 31 -1.13 3.20 1.69
CA TYR A 31 -1.22 1.94 2.42
C TYR A 31 0.16 1.37 2.75
N TRP A 32 1.10 1.44 1.83
CA TRP A 32 2.49 1.08 2.10
C TRP A 32 3.04 1.87 3.30
N PHE A 33 2.86 3.17 3.26
CA PHE A 33 3.26 4.07 4.33
C PHE A 33 2.60 3.69 5.68
N GLU A 34 1.33 3.37 5.64
CA GLU A 34 0.58 2.95 6.83
C GLU A 34 1.08 1.61 7.39
N PHE A 35 1.37 0.63 6.53
CA PHE A 35 1.94 -0.64 6.96
C PHE A 35 3.32 -0.49 7.61
N ILE A 36 4.15 0.44 7.14
CA ILE A 36 5.41 0.75 7.81
C ILE A 36 5.16 1.22 9.25
N LYS A 37 4.19 2.11 9.44
CA LYS A 37 3.82 2.61 10.77
C LYS A 37 3.28 1.51 11.68
N ILE A 38 2.46 0.63 11.16
CA ILE A 38 1.96 -0.54 11.88
C ILE A 38 3.12 -1.46 12.27
N ALA A 39 4.01 -1.77 11.33
CA ALA A 39 5.18 -2.62 11.60
C ALA A 39 6.07 -2.04 12.71
N HIS A 40 6.28 -0.73 12.71
CA HIS A 40 7.03 -0.06 13.78
C HIS A 40 6.31 -0.18 15.14
N LYS A 41 5.01 0.05 15.17
CA LYS A 41 4.20 -0.09 16.38
C LYS A 41 4.24 -1.51 16.95
N GLU A 42 4.27 -2.50 16.08
CA GLU A 42 4.38 -3.93 16.43
C GLU A 42 5.84 -4.35 16.74
N LYS A 43 6.75 -3.39 16.82
CA LYS A 43 8.18 -3.60 17.13
C LYS A 43 8.88 -4.54 16.15
N LYS A 44 8.44 -4.60 14.91
CA LYS A 44 9.13 -5.35 13.85
C LYS A 44 10.41 -4.64 13.44
N LYS A 45 11.40 -5.42 13.01
CA LYS A 45 12.67 -4.88 12.53
C LYS A 45 12.52 -4.40 11.09
N ILE A 46 12.48 -3.08 10.90
CA ILE A 46 12.33 -2.43 9.60
C ILE A 46 13.72 -2.10 9.03
N ASP A 47 13.92 -2.38 7.75
CA ASP A 47 15.11 -1.94 7.01
C ASP A 47 15.02 -0.44 6.70
N TRP A 48 15.39 0.39 7.65
CA TRP A 48 15.38 1.85 7.50
C TRP A 48 16.36 2.34 6.45
N LYS A 49 17.38 1.56 6.13
CA LYS A 49 18.31 1.87 5.07
C LYS A 49 17.63 1.88 3.70
N PHE A 50 16.71 0.93 3.47
CA PHE A 50 15.87 0.92 2.28
C PHE A 50 14.99 2.18 2.18
N TYR A 51 14.42 2.63 3.29
CA TYR A 51 13.54 3.80 3.36
C TYR A 51 14.28 5.13 3.56
N ARG A 52 15.58 5.14 3.41
CA ARG A 52 16.40 6.35 3.59
C ARG A 52 15.92 7.52 2.71
N LEU A 53 15.59 7.24 1.46
CA LEU A 53 15.10 8.27 0.52
C LEU A 53 13.73 8.83 0.93
N TRP A 54 12.92 8.05 1.63
CA TRP A 54 11.63 8.48 2.18
C TRP A 54 11.78 9.37 3.42
N GLY A 55 12.97 9.47 3.99
CA GLY A 55 13.26 10.18 5.22
C GLY A 55 13.55 9.26 6.41
N GLY A 56 13.59 7.96 6.22
CA GLY A 56 13.83 6.99 7.27
C GLY A 56 12.77 7.08 8.37
N LYS A 57 13.18 7.04 9.63
CA LYS A 57 12.26 7.08 10.79
C LYS A 57 11.40 8.35 10.87
N LYS A 58 11.75 9.41 10.18
CA LYS A 58 10.96 10.66 10.16
C LYS A 58 9.55 10.46 9.59
N ILE A 59 9.35 9.44 8.74
CA ILE A 59 8.04 9.13 8.19
C ILE A 59 7.01 8.74 9.27
N LEU A 60 7.46 8.29 10.43
CA LEU A 60 6.59 7.90 11.54
C LEU A 60 5.83 9.09 12.15
N ASP A 61 6.36 10.30 11.99
CA ASP A 61 5.85 11.53 12.62
C ASP A 61 5.05 12.41 11.66
N VAL A 62 4.88 12.00 10.41
CA VAL A 62 4.17 12.79 9.39
C VAL A 62 3.03 11.98 8.78
N SER A 63 1.99 12.68 8.30
CA SER A 63 0.93 12.05 7.49
C SER A 63 1.46 11.73 6.09
N PHE A 64 0.86 10.72 5.45
CA PHE A 64 1.21 10.41 4.07
C PHE A 64 0.96 11.59 3.13
N ARG A 65 -0.13 12.32 3.31
CA ARG A 65 -0.45 13.50 2.48
C ARG A 65 0.65 14.54 2.54
N THR A 66 1.14 14.87 3.74
CA THR A 66 2.23 15.82 3.95
C THR A 66 3.53 15.30 3.37
N TRP A 67 3.86 14.04 3.63
CA TRP A 67 5.04 13.40 3.09
C TRP A 67 5.03 13.38 1.55
N TYR A 68 3.91 12.99 0.94
CA TYR A 68 3.75 12.94 -0.51
C TYR A 68 3.99 14.31 -1.16
N LYS A 69 3.40 15.36 -0.62
CA LYS A 69 3.55 16.73 -1.12
C LYS A 69 5.03 17.13 -1.26
N HIS A 70 5.86 16.74 -0.31
CA HIS A 70 7.28 17.12 -0.29
C HIS A 70 8.22 16.11 -0.94
N ASN A 71 7.80 14.89 -1.17
CA ASN A 71 8.69 13.78 -1.57
C ASN A 71 8.30 13.05 -2.86
N TRP A 72 7.17 13.33 -3.47
CA TRP A 72 6.71 12.59 -4.65
C TRP A 72 7.68 12.69 -5.84
N LYS A 73 8.29 13.84 -6.06
CA LYS A 73 9.27 14.04 -7.15
C LYS A 73 10.50 13.16 -6.96
N LYS A 74 11.03 13.15 -5.75
CA LYS A 74 12.25 12.45 -5.39
C LYS A 74 12.06 10.94 -5.31
N CYS A 75 10.93 10.50 -4.75
CA CYS A 75 10.70 9.10 -4.42
C CYS A 75 9.92 8.34 -5.48
N LEU A 76 8.91 8.96 -6.10
CA LEU A 76 7.92 8.25 -6.91
C LEU A 76 7.91 8.65 -8.39
N ALA A 77 8.30 9.87 -8.71
CA ALA A 77 8.31 10.36 -10.09
C ALA A 77 9.43 9.74 -10.91
N VAL A 78 9.16 9.52 -12.19
CA VAL A 78 10.11 8.95 -13.16
C VAL A 78 10.13 9.76 -14.44
N LYS A 79 11.23 9.68 -15.20
CA LYS A 79 11.41 10.43 -16.45
C LYS A 79 10.73 9.80 -17.65
N SER A 80 10.48 8.48 -17.61
CA SER A 80 9.85 7.73 -18.67
C SER A 80 8.64 6.95 -18.14
N GLU A 81 7.58 6.84 -18.96
CA GLU A 81 6.41 6.02 -18.61
C GLU A 81 6.75 4.52 -18.43
N TYR A 82 7.89 4.09 -18.96
CA TYR A 82 8.37 2.70 -18.89
C TYR A 82 9.24 2.41 -17.66
N ASP A 83 9.68 3.46 -16.97
CA ASP A 83 10.50 3.32 -15.78
C ASP A 83 9.62 2.92 -14.59
N GLU A 84 10.00 1.88 -13.87
CA GLU A 84 9.29 1.42 -12.68
C GLU A 84 9.62 2.24 -11.43
N GLY A 85 10.67 3.06 -11.50
CA GLY A 85 11.11 3.90 -10.38
C GLY A 85 11.88 3.12 -9.32
N LYS A 86 12.15 3.82 -8.22
CA LYS A 86 12.96 3.30 -7.10
C LYS A 86 12.14 2.44 -6.12
N PHE A 87 10.83 2.62 -6.09
CA PHE A 87 9.91 1.95 -5.15
C PHE A 87 8.74 1.33 -5.91
N PRO A 88 9.00 0.34 -6.77
CA PRO A 88 7.93 -0.32 -7.53
C PRO A 88 7.07 -1.17 -6.62
N MET A 89 5.79 -1.33 -6.99
CA MET A 89 4.93 -2.35 -6.37
C MET A 89 5.40 -3.74 -6.76
N SER A 90 5.28 -4.71 -5.87
CA SER A 90 5.66 -6.11 -6.12
C SER A 90 4.77 -6.79 -7.15
N SER A 91 3.56 -6.27 -7.37
CA SER A 91 2.62 -6.74 -8.39
C SER A 91 1.93 -5.57 -9.07
N LYS A 92 1.70 -5.70 -10.39
CA LYS A 92 0.92 -4.73 -11.17
C LYS A 92 -0.59 -4.87 -10.96
N GLN A 93 -1.05 -5.95 -10.35
CA GLN A 93 -2.47 -6.27 -10.16
C GLN A 93 -2.95 -6.06 -8.72
N VAL A 94 -2.27 -5.22 -7.97
CA VAL A 94 -2.67 -4.90 -6.60
C VAL A 94 -3.99 -4.15 -6.58
N LYS A 95 -4.97 -4.66 -5.83
CA LYS A 95 -6.28 -4.02 -5.66
C LYS A 95 -6.33 -3.25 -4.35
N PRO A 96 -6.58 -1.93 -4.38
CA PRO A 96 -6.63 -1.10 -3.17
C PRO A 96 -7.64 -1.59 -2.14
N GLU A 97 -8.79 -2.08 -2.58
CA GLU A 97 -9.86 -2.56 -1.70
C GLU A 97 -9.39 -3.75 -0.84
N GLY A 98 -8.66 -4.68 -1.44
CA GLY A 98 -8.09 -5.83 -0.71
C GLY A 98 -7.11 -5.38 0.37
N ILE A 99 -6.22 -4.47 0.03
CA ILE A 99 -5.24 -3.92 0.98
C ILE A 99 -5.93 -3.18 2.12
N ARG A 100 -6.94 -2.39 1.82
CA ARG A 100 -7.75 -1.70 2.84
C ARG A 100 -8.41 -2.68 3.79
N CYS A 101 -8.92 -3.77 3.26
CA CYS A 101 -9.50 -4.86 4.04
C CYS A 101 -8.50 -5.44 5.05
N TYR A 102 -7.28 -5.71 4.60
CA TYR A 102 -6.20 -6.24 5.44
C TYR A 102 -5.80 -5.27 6.54
N ILE A 103 -5.67 -3.98 6.23
CA ILE A 103 -5.37 -2.94 7.22
C ILE A 103 -6.45 -2.89 8.30
N GLN A 104 -7.73 -2.83 7.91
CA GLN A 104 -8.83 -2.74 8.85
C GLN A 104 -8.93 -4.00 9.73
N THR A 105 -8.73 -5.16 9.14
CA THR A 105 -8.71 -6.44 9.87
C THR A 105 -7.57 -6.46 10.89
N TYR A 106 -6.39 -6.08 10.48
CA TYR A 106 -5.21 -6.10 11.37
C TYR A 106 -5.33 -5.11 12.54
N LYS A 107 -5.77 -3.89 12.26
CA LYS A 107 -5.98 -2.87 13.31
C LYS A 107 -7.00 -3.29 14.35
N ASN A 108 -7.93 -4.16 14.00
CA ASN A 108 -9.01 -4.64 14.87
C ASN A 108 -8.88 -6.13 15.20
N LYS A 109 -7.68 -6.70 15.07
CA LYS A 109 -7.42 -8.14 15.28
C LYS A 109 -7.78 -8.66 16.68
N HIS A 110 -7.93 -7.78 17.66
CA HIS A 110 -8.34 -8.10 19.02
C HIS A 110 -9.83 -8.47 19.13
N LYS A 111 -10.65 -8.10 18.15
CA LYS A 111 -12.05 -8.45 18.08
C LYS A 111 -12.21 -9.91 17.64
N ASP A 112 -13.31 -10.55 18.03
CA ASP A 112 -13.62 -11.87 17.50
C ASP A 112 -13.97 -11.81 15.99
N ASN A 113 -13.94 -12.95 15.32
CA ASN A 113 -14.13 -13.01 13.88
C ASN A 113 -15.49 -12.50 13.40
N TYR A 114 -16.55 -12.70 14.18
CA TYR A 114 -17.87 -12.19 13.85
C TYR A 114 -17.95 -10.68 13.94
N GLU A 115 -17.42 -10.09 15.00
CA GLU A 115 -17.38 -8.64 15.17
C GLU A 115 -16.54 -7.98 14.07
N LEU A 116 -15.40 -8.57 13.73
CA LEU A 116 -14.57 -8.12 12.60
C LEU A 116 -15.32 -8.18 11.29
N PHE A 117 -15.98 -9.28 11.02
CA PHE A 117 -16.75 -9.46 9.79
C PHE A 117 -17.88 -8.43 9.68
N GLU A 118 -18.67 -8.23 10.73
CA GLU A 118 -19.72 -7.21 10.78
C GLU A 118 -19.18 -5.80 10.53
N MET A 119 -18.04 -5.48 11.13
CA MET A 119 -17.36 -4.20 10.90
C MET A 119 -16.95 -4.03 9.43
N LEU A 120 -16.40 -5.06 8.81
CA LEU A 120 -15.99 -5.03 7.40
C LEU A 120 -17.19 -4.90 6.46
N VAL A 121 -18.32 -5.56 6.78
CA VAL A 121 -19.58 -5.40 6.04
C VAL A 121 -20.10 -3.98 6.14
N LYS A 122 -20.12 -3.38 7.32
CA LYS A 122 -20.54 -1.99 7.52
C LYS A 122 -19.69 -0.99 6.75
N LYS A 123 -18.40 -1.29 6.59
CA LYS A 123 -17.47 -0.46 5.79
C LYS A 123 -17.56 -0.73 4.29
N GLY A 124 -18.41 -1.65 3.85
CA GLY A 124 -18.56 -2.02 2.45
C GLY A 124 -17.37 -2.78 1.86
N LEU A 125 -16.57 -3.41 2.69
CA LEU A 125 -15.34 -4.12 2.28
C LEU A 125 -15.55 -5.61 2.03
N VAL A 126 -16.62 -6.20 2.57
CA VAL A 126 -16.96 -7.63 2.45
C VAL A 126 -18.45 -7.76 2.20
N ASP A 127 -18.83 -8.74 1.40
CA ASP A 127 -20.22 -9.09 1.16
C ASP A 127 -20.82 -9.72 2.41
N LYS A 128 -21.99 -9.22 2.84
CA LYS A 128 -22.75 -9.74 3.98
C LYS A 128 -23.17 -11.21 3.81
N ASP A 129 -23.30 -11.67 2.57
CA ASP A 129 -23.74 -13.03 2.24
C ASP A 129 -22.60 -14.06 2.20
N ASN A 130 -21.39 -13.64 2.58
CA ASN A 130 -20.25 -14.55 2.71
C ASN A 130 -20.46 -15.53 3.86
N ILE A 131 -20.61 -16.81 3.52
CA ILE A 131 -20.87 -17.88 4.49
C ILE A 131 -19.62 -18.41 5.20
N ARG A 132 -18.43 -18.04 4.74
CA ARG A 132 -17.14 -18.50 5.29
C ARG A 132 -16.46 -17.42 6.13
N VAL A 133 -17.17 -16.91 7.12
CA VAL A 133 -16.74 -15.78 7.95
C VAL A 133 -15.36 -16.02 8.59
N GLY A 134 -15.22 -17.15 9.29
CA GLY A 134 -13.97 -17.47 10.00
C GLY A 134 -12.77 -17.62 9.05
N GLU A 135 -12.94 -18.38 7.97
CA GLU A 135 -11.88 -18.55 6.96
C GLU A 135 -11.49 -17.23 6.28
N THR A 136 -12.48 -16.40 5.96
CA THR A 136 -12.27 -15.11 5.31
C THR A 136 -11.46 -14.17 6.21
N VAL A 137 -11.89 -14.00 7.46
CA VAL A 137 -11.20 -13.13 8.43
C VAL A 137 -9.78 -13.64 8.72
N ASN A 138 -9.61 -14.94 8.92
CA ASN A 138 -8.30 -15.54 9.16
C ASN A 138 -7.35 -15.37 7.96
N ARG A 139 -7.87 -15.51 6.75
CA ARG A 139 -7.09 -15.24 5.53
C ARG A 139 -6.63 -13.79 5.46
N TYR A 140 -7.48 -12.83 5.80
CA TYR A 140 -7.13 -11.42 5.82
C TYR A 140 -6.05 -11.12 6.88
N LYS A 141 -6.16 -11.72 8.06
CA LYS A 141 -5.12 -11.61 9.10
C LYS A 141 -3.77 -12.13 8.60
N ARG A 142 -3.75 -13.31 7.96
CA ARG A 142 -2.51 -13.88 7.39
C ARG A 142 -1.93 -13.00 6.28
N ASN A 143 -2.78 -12.48 5.39
CA ASN A 143 -2.32 -11.59 4.32
C ASN A 143 -1.75 -10.28 4.87
N ALA A 144 -2.37 -9.72 5.90
CA ALA A 144 -1.85 -8.53 6.58
C ALA A 144 -0.47 -8.80 7.20
N GLU A 145 -0.29 -9.94 7.87
CA GLU A 145 1.02 -10.34 8.44
C GLU A 145 2.10 -10.48 7.36
N LYS A 146 1.78 -11.10 6.22
CA LYS A 146 2.72 -11.21 5.10
C LYS A 146 3.14 -9.83 4.58
N ILE A 147 2.19 -8.92 4.45
CA ILE A 147 2.49 -7.55 3.99
C ILE A 147 3.37 -6.83 5.01
N LEU A 148 3.11 -6.97 6.29
CA LEU A 148 3.95 -6.38 7.34
C LEU A 148 5.39 -6.90 7.27
N ASP A 149 5.58 -8.20 7.10
CA ASP A 149 6.91 -8.76 6.94
C ASP A 149 7.60 -8.28 5.65
N ASN A 150 6.85 -8.14 4.57
CA ASN A 150 7.36 -7.64 3.30
C ASN A 150 7.78 -6.18 3.39
N VAL A 151 6.98 -5.30 4.00
CA VAL A 151 7.34 -3.87 4.11
C VAL A 151 8.59 -3.66 4.95
N CYS A 152 8.84 -4.52 5.93
CA CYS A 152 10.08 -4.49 6.70
C CYS A 152 11.33 -4.68 5.83
N LYS A 153 11.19 -5.38 4.70
CA LYS A 153 12.26 -5.66 3.72
C LYS A 153 12.25 -4.68 2.53
N GLY A 154 11.30 -3.76 2.49
CA GLY A 154 11.13 -2.86 1.36
C GLY A 154 10.34 -3.43 0.18
N ILE A 155 9.48 -4.40 0.43
CA ILE A 155 8.59 -5.03 -0.57
C ILE A 155 7.14 -4.69 -0.23
N PHE A 156 6.34 -4.29 -1.22
CA PHE A 156 4.92 -4.02 -1.03
C PHE A 156 4.09 -4.42 -2.26
N PRO A 157 2.98 -5.06 -2.05
CA PRO A 157 2.49 -5.70 -0.82
C PRO A 157 3.18 -6.99 -0.46
#